data_711972271d372f05bc5fbd59f406adf2
#
_entry.id   711972271d372f05bc5fbd59f406adf2
#
_cell.length_a   1.000
_cell.length_b   1.000
_cell.length_c   1.000
_cell.angle_alpha   90.00
_cell.angle_beta   90.00
_cell.angle_gamma   90.00
#
_symmetry.space_group_name_H-M   'P 1'
#
loop_
_entity.id
_entity.type
_entity.pdbx_description
1 polymer ?
#
loop_
_entity_poly.entity_id
_entity_poly.type
_entity_poly.pdbx_seq_one_letter_code
_entity_poly.pdbx_strand_id
1 'polypeptide(L)'
;MRNVVLLALLARTLTAQADPEIRKAVARALPVLESSASTFVAKRACVSCHHNILPVLTFHLAREHGVKVDSAGLVEVEDKTFRSLRGPAALDDAVQAATLADPTPDDSFLLMAARAAGLPADLTTAVYARRLARWQRDGHWVTSDLRPPHSSSMFTATASAVRAIGFYMPAELRAERDECFLKARRWLITTRPVSTEDASFRLMGLVWAGATAAEIGAARRDLVALRVPAGSWPQLPGYQPDAYSTGEALYALHEAGVPATDRVWSAGVKFLLSTQAANGTWRVHTRMISPMQVSPTYFNSGFPYEKDEYLSYAGSSWAAMALVEALPVVAEERSPSGTADANPAGVPTWIRTALFGSAHELASLLDAGLSANSKTDKGTTLLMMAAPDAEKVRLLLARGADAKAKSGSGVDALAIATAYRGTAGSVSALLDAGVPASVRARHSPLVLAAMTGDLENVKLLLAHGADPSPGLSQAVTYGYADVTRALIAAGASATVSESSGINLLHWAALTNHPEVVPALVEAGAQVNATDEFNYTPLMYAATIDFGDAEVLKALLKAGADPKIRNDKGRTALEQARFYRHSLIEAALR
;
A
#
# COMPACT_ATOMS: atom_id res chain seq x y z
N MET A 1 34.67 25.08 27.02
CA MET A 1 33.82 26.00 26.26
C MET A 1 34.39 26.37 24.88
N ARG A 2 35.69 26.61 24.70
CA ARG A 2 36.26 26.98 23.38
C ARG A 2 36.15 25.90 22.31
N ASN A 3 36.25 24.59 22.66
CA ASN A 3 36.18 23.49 21.69
C ASN A 3 34.78 23.13 21.25
N VAL A 4 33.73 23.43 22.04
CA VAL A 4 32.34 23.22 21.69
C VAL A 4 31.85 24.31 20.69
N VAL A 5 32.33 25.52 20.84
CA VAL A 5 32.00 26.63 19.92
C VAL A 5 32.70 26.45 18.57
N LEU A 6 33.90 25.88 18.54
CA LEU A 6 34.61 25.58 17.28
C LEU A 6 33.97 24.45 16.49
N LEU A 7 33.48 23.42 17.18
CA LEU A 7 32.73 22.32 16.55
C LEU A 7 31.37 22.76 16.02
N ALA A 8 30.67 23.64 16.72
CA ALA A 8 29.40 24.22 16.27
C ALA A 8 29.59 25.19 15.08
N LEU A 9 30.70 25.95 15.04
CA LEU A 9 31.06 26.80 13.91
C LEU A 9 31.49 25.98 12.67
N LEU A 10 32.26 24.89 12.85
CA LEU A 10 32.62 23.98 11.76
C LEU A 10 31.39 23.23 11.21
N ALA A 11 30.47 22.82 12.07
CA ALA A 11 29.20 22.22 11.62
C ALA A 11 28.33 23.22 10.83
N ARG A 12 28.25 24.49 11.25
CA ARG A 12 27.54 25.57 10.53
C ARG A 12 28.20 25.91 9.20
N THR A 13 29.52 25.84 9.07
CA THR A 13 30.22 26.10 7.80
C THR A 13 30.08 24.95 6.82
N LEU A 14 30.02 23.69 7.28
CA LEU A 14 29.75 22.53 6.43
C LEU A 14 28.30 22.51 5.90
N THR A 15 27.31 22.90 6.70
CA THR A 15 25.93 23.01 6.26
C THR A 15 25.70 24.18 5.31
N ALA A 16 26.35 25.32 5.52
CA ALA A 16 26.25 26.49 4.64
C ALA A 16 26.88 26.24 3.24
N GLN A 17 27.86 25.35 3.13
CA GLN A 17 28.52 25.01 1.86
C GLN A 17 27.77 23.92 1.06
N ALA A 18 27.04 23.03 1.74
CA ALA A 18 26.24 21.98 1.10
C ALA A 18 24.89 22.47 0.53
N ASP A 19 24.32 23.52 1.10
CA ASP A 19 23.00 24.05 0.72
C ASP A 19 22.90 24.45 -0.78
N PRO A 20 23.83 25.19 -1.40
CA PRO A 20 23.75 25.55 -2.83
C PRO A 20 23.83 24.34 -3.76
N GLU A 21 24.64 23.33 -3.45
CA GLU A 21 24.76 22.11 -4.27
C GLU A 21 23.50 21.26 -4.18
N ILE A 22 22.93 21.12 -2.98
CA ILE A 22 21.67 20.42 -2.75
C ILE A 22 20.55 21.11 -3.52
N ARG A 23 20.39 22.43 -3.38
CA ARG A 23 19.39 23.20 -4.12
C ARG A 23 19.53 23.04 -5.63
N LYS A 24 20.76 23.09 -6.15
CA LYS A 24 21.04 22.88 -7.56
C LYS A 24 20.67 21.47 -8.02
N ALA A 25 20.94 20.45 -7.22
CA ALA A 25 20.60 19.06 -7.54
C ALA A 25 19.08 18.86 -7.59
N VAL A 26 18.36 19.35 -6.57
CA VAL A 26 16.89 19.30 -6.52
C VAL A 26 16.28 20.08 -7.68
N ALA A 27 16.74 21.31 -7.93
CA ALA A 27 16.25 22.17 -9.03
C ALA A 27 16.44 21.53 -10.44
N ARG A 28 17.41 20.62 -10.61
CA ARG A 28 17.57 19.85 -11.85
C ARG A 28 16.61 18.64 -11.92
N ALA A 29 16.30 18.02 -10.78
CA ALA A 29 15.45 16.84 -10.74
C ALA A 29 13.96 17.18 -10.95
N LEU A 30 13.46 18.24 -10.29
CA LEU A 30 12.04 18.57 -10.26
C LEU A 30 11.42 18.73 -11.65
N PRO A 31 11.98 19.47 -12.63
CA PRO A 31 11.33 19.63 -13.93
C PRO A 31 11.14 18.32 -14.70
N VAL A 32 12.04 17.35 -14.51
CA VAL A 32 11.92 16.03 -15.15
C VAL A 32 10.84 15.20 -14.48
N LEU A 33 10.75 15.24 -13.15
CA LEU A 33 9.68 14.61 -12.38
C LEU A 33 8.31 15.23 -12.72
N GLU A 34 8.20 16.56 -12.80
CA GLU A 34 7.00 17.30 -13.15
C GLU A 34 6.50 16.91 -14.56
N SER A 35 7.37 16.97 -15.56
CA SER A 35 7.03 16.62 -16.94
C SER A 35 6.55 15.18 -17.09
N SER A 36 7.18 14.25 -16.38
CA SER A 36 6.80 12.83 -16.40
C SER A 36 5.45 12.61 -15.69
N ALA A 37 5.20 13.24 -14.54
CA ALA A 37 3.93 13.19 -13.83
C ALA A 37 2.78 13.72 -14.71
N SER A 38 2.93 14.91 -15.32
CA SER A 38 1.93 15.48 -16.23
C SER A 38 1.67 14.57 -17.43
N THR A 39 2.72 13.99 -18.02
CA THR A 39 2.57 13.01 -19.13
C THR A 39 1.77 11.79 -18.69
N PHE A 40 2.03 11.27 -17.48
CA PHE A 40 1.29 10.12 -16.94
C PHE A 40 -0.18 10.45 -16.74
N VAL A 41 -0.51 11.55 -16.08
CA VAL A 41 -1.91 11.93 -15.82
C VAL A 41 -2.67 12.26 -17.10
N ALA A 42 -2.02 12.78 -18.12
CA ALA A 42 -2.63 13.04 -19.42
C ALA A 42 -2.99 11.74 -20.18
N LYS A 43 -2.19 10.69 -20.05
CA LYS A 43 -2.30 9.46 -20.85
C LYS A 43 -2.93 8.26 -20.13
N ARG A 44 -2.98 8.25 -18.80
CA ARG A 44 -3.47 7.12 -17.99
C ARG A 44 -4.69 7.50 -17.17
N ALA A 45 -5.63 6.57 -17.06
CA ALA A 45 -6.82 6.74 -16.23
C ALA A 45 -6.60 6.42 -14.76
N CYS A 46 -5.63 5.55 -14.46
CA CYS A 46 -5.31 5.11 -13.10
C CYS A 46 -4.49 6.15 -12.31
N VAL A 47 -4.56 6.04 -11.00
CA VAL A 47 -3.63 6.67 -10.05
C VAL A 47 -2.56 5.65 -9.71
N SER A 48 -1.30 6.06 -9.68
CA SER A 48 -0.19 5.18 -9.30
C SER A 48 0.63 5.80 -8.17
N CYS A 49 1.15 4.93 -7.29
CA CYS A 49 2.00 5.36 -6.19
C CYS A 49 3.27 6.07 -6.66
N HIS A 50 3.86 5.66 -7.78
CA HIS A 50 5.12 6.23 -8.28
C HIS A 50 4.95 7.46 -9.17
N HIS A 51 3.95 7.56 -10.06
CA HIS A 51 3.80 8.71 -10.99
C HIS A 51 2.79 9.78 -10.53
N ASN A 52 1.98 9.50 -9.50
CA ASN A 52 1.02 10.45 -8.95
C ASN A 52 1.41 10.84 -7.52
N ILE A 53 1.59 9.85 -6.65
CA ILE A 53 1.65 10.05 -5.21
C ILE A 53 3.03 10.51 -4.76
N LEU A 54 4.10 9.79 -5.10
CA LEU A 54 5.47 10.21 -4.75
C LEU A 54 5.84 11.59 -5.30
N PRO A 55 5.47 11.97 -6.56
CA PRO A 55 5.67 13.33 -7.02
C PRO A 55 4.96 14.37 -6.19
N VAL A 56 3.68 14.16 -5.84
CA VAL A 56 2.93 15.11 -5.00
C VAL A 56 3.65 15.30 -3.67
N LEU A 57 4.07 14.22 -3.00
CA LEU A 57 4.86 14.30 -1.77
C LEU A 57 6.15 15.09 -1.97
N THR A 58 6.89 14.79 -3.05
CA THR A 58 8.16 15.45 -3.38
C THR A 58 7.98 16.95 -3.64
N PHE A 59 6.94 17.33 -4.40
CA PHE A 59 6.71 18.71 -4.79
C PHE A 59 6.25 19.58 -3.61
N HIS A 60 5.36 19.05 -2.76
CA HIS A 60 4.95 19.77 -1.55
C HIS A 60 6.12 19.93 -0.58
N LEU A 61 6.90 18.88 -0.35
CA LEU A 61 8.09 18.97 0.49
C LEU A 61 9.10 19.99 -0.06
N ALA A 62 9.34 20.00 -1.38
CA ALA A 62 10.22 20.97 -2.03
C ALA A 62 9.75 22.41 -1.81
N ARG A 63 8.43 22.66 -1.92
CA ARG A 63 7.85 23.99 -1.64
C ARG A 63 8.02 24.42 -0.19
N GLU A 64 7.81 23.52 0.77
CA GLU A 64 8.01 23.79 2.20
C GLU A 64 9.46 24.24 2.51
N HIS A 65 10.43 23.79 1.71
CA HIS A 65 11.84 24.14 1.82
C HIS A 65 12.27 25.28 0.85
N GLY A 66 11.30 25.97 0.25
CA GLY A 66 11.54 27.13 -0.62
C GLY A 66 12.19 26.80 -1.97
N VAL A 67 12.02 25.55 -2.46
CA VAL A 67 12.43 25.17 -3.82
C VAL A 67 11.25 25.39 -4.76
N LYS A 68 11.51 26.03 -5.91
CA LYS A 68 10.48 26.33 -6.91
C LYS A 68 9.95 25.06 -7.56
N VAL A 69 8.62 24.92 -7.61
CA VAL A 69 7.86 23.85 -8.26
C VAL A 69 6.91 24.49 -9.29
N ASP A 70 6.65 23.81 -10.41
CA ASP A 70 5.61 24.23 -11.36
C ASP A 70 4.22 24.04 -10.74
N SER A 71 3.60 25.16 -10.36
CA SER A 71 2.30 25.14 -9.70
C SER A 71 1.16 24.72 -10.62
N ALA A 72 1.25 24.96 -11.92
CA ALA A 72 0.19 24.58 -12.87
C ALA A 72 0.19 23.06 -13.11
N GLY A 73 1.37 22.48 -13.37
CA GLY A 73 1.52 21.04 -13.50
C GLY A 73 1.14 20.28 -12.24
N LEU A 74 1.49 20.82 -11.06
CA LEU A 74 1.12 20.21 -9.78
C LEU A 74 -0.41 20.16 -9.60
N VAL A 75 -1.14 21.22 -9.92
CA VAL A 75 -2.62 21.24 -9.84
C VAL A 75 -3.22 20.17 -10.73
N GLU A 76 -2.73 19.99 -11.96
CA GLU A 76 -3.22 18.95 -12.87
C GLU A 76 -3.02 17.54 -12.29
N VAL A 77 -1.84 17.27 -11.72
CA VAL A 77 -1.54 15.99 -11.08
C VAL A 77 -2.43 15.76 -9.86
N GLU A 78 -2.61 16.77 -9.01
CA GLU A 78 -3.47 16.69 -7.82
C GLU A 78 -4.94 16.47 -8.17
N ASP A 79 -5.48 17.20 -9.14
CA ASP A 79 -6.89 17.06 -9.54
C ASP A 79 -7.22 15.65 -9.99
N LYS A 80 -6.28 15.00 -10.68
CA LYS A 80 -6.44 13.62 -11.06
C LYS A 80 -6.24 12.66 -9.88
N THR A 81 -5.18 12.88 -9.10
CA THR A 81 -4.82 12.02 -7.97
C THR A 81 -5.93 11.99 -6.92
N PHE A 82 -6.50 13.14 -6.60
CA PHE A 82 -7.50 13.26 -5.53
C PHE A 82 -8.95 13.25 -6.01
N ARG A 83 -9.21 12.83 -7.25
CA ARG A 83 -10.57 12.80 -7.80
C ARG A 83 -11.53 11.95 -6.96
N SER A 84 -11.06 10.82 -6.43
CA SER A 84 -11.84 9.93 -5.55
C SER A 84 -12.10 10.51 -4.15
N LEU A 85 -11.34 11.52 -3.75
CA LEU A 85 -11.51 12.21 -2.46
C LEU A 85 -12.32 13.50 -2.57
N ARG A 86 -12.55 13.99 -3.79
CA ARG A 86 -13.19 15.29 -4.05
C ARG A 86 -14.50 15.10 -4.82
N GLY A 87 -15.42 16.02 -4.62
CA GLY A 87 -16.66 16.08 -5.39
C GLY A 87 -17.87 15.50 -4.66
N PRO A 88 -19.08 15.73 -5.23
CA PRO A 88 -20.34 15.43 -4.54
C PRO A 88 -20.64 13.93 -4.39
N ALA A 89 -19.95 13.06 -5.12
CA ALA A 89 -20.12 11.61 -5.06
C ALA A 89 -19.03 10.92 -4.19
N ALA A 90 -17.97 11.63 -3.80
CA ALA A 90 -16.78 11.03 -3.17
C ALA A 90 -17.11 10.22 -1.92
N LEU A 91 -17.99 10.72 -1.05
CA LEU A 91 -18.41 10.01 0.15
C LEU A 91 -19.19 8.72 -0.18
N ASP A 92 -20.13 8.80 -1.11
CA ASP A 92 -20.91 7.64 -1.55
C ASP A 92 -20.02 6.57 -2.16
N ASP A 93 -19.09 6.95 -3.04
CA ASP A 93 -18.14 6.06 -3.69
C ASP A 93 -17.19 5.42 -2.65
N ALA A 94 -16.74 6.18 -1.64
CA ALA A 94 -15.92 5.68 -0.55
C ALA A 94 -16.67 4.65 0.31
N VAL A 95 -17.93 4.92 0.68
CA VAL A 95 -18.77 4.00 1.47
C VAL A 95 -19.04 2.72 0.69
N GLN A 96 -19.34 2.83 -0.60
CA GLN A 96 -19.66 1.70 -1.47
C GLN A 96 -18.42 0.89 -1.87
N ALA A 97 -17.24 1.32 -1.49
CA ALA A 97 -15.96 0.70 -1.89
C ALA A 97 -15.85 0.48 -3.41
N ALA A 98 -16.40 1.42 -4.20
CA ALA A 98 -16.56 1.28 -5.64
C ALA A 98 -15.23 1.17 -6.40
N THR A 99 -14.13 1.63 -5.81
CA THR A 99 -12.79 1.68 -6.40
C THR A 99 -11.79 0.75 -5.73
N LEU A 100 -12.27 -0.24 -4.95
CA LEU A 100 -11.40 -1.15 -4.21
C LEU A 100 -10.57 -2.01 -5.17
N ALA A 101 -9.27 -1.72 -5.27
CA ALA A 101 -8.29 -2.52 -6.04
C ALA A 101 -7.32 -3.22 -5.09
N ASP A 102 -6.28 -2.53 -4.64
CA ASP A 102 -5.43 -2.94 -3.52
C ASP A 102 -5.43 -1.79 -2.50
N PRO A 103 -6.32 -1.82 -1.49
CA PRO A 103 -6.51 -0.67 -0.63
C PRO A 103 -5.28 -0.34 0.20
N THR A 104 -4.39 -1.31 0.44
CA THR A 104 -3.29 -1.05 1.34
C THR A 104 -2.26 -0.08 0.77
N PRO A 105 -1.62 -0.32 -0.39
CA PRO A 105 -0.74 0.70 -0.95
C PRO A 105 -1.53 1.87 -1.56
N ASP A 106 -2.63 1.61 -2.27
CA ASP A 106 -3.34 2.65 -3.03
C ASP A 106 -4.00 3.68 -2.10
N ASP A 107 -4.85 3.24 -1.17
CA ASP A 107 -5.55 4.14 -0.25
C ASP A 107 -4.58 4.79 0.75
N SER A 108 -3.58 4.07 1.27
CA SER A 108 -2.67 4.62 2.25
C SER A 108 -1.75 5.70 1.67
N PHE A 109 -1.15 5.46 0.53
CA PHE A 109 -0.32 6.45 -0.16
C PHE A 109 -1.15 7.64 -0.67
N LEU A 110 -2.39 7.39 -1.17
CA LEU A 110 -3.32 8.45 -1.56
C LEU A 110 -3.60 9.41 -0.39
N LEU A 111 -3.90 8.87 0.80
CA LEU A 111 -4.15 9.68 1.99
C LEU A 111 -2.89 10.41 2.48
N MET A 112 -1.71 9.81 2.37
CA MET A 112 -0.45 10.49 2.70
C MET A 112 -0.21 11.68 1.77
N ALA A 113 -0.41 11.50 0.46
CA ALA A 113 -0.30 12.60 -0.50
C ALA A 113 -1.36 13.69 -0.29
N ALA A 114 -2.61 13.30 0.02
CA ALA A 114 -3.68 14.22 0.35
C ALA A 114 -3.32 15.10 1.57
N ARG A 115 -2.68 14.50 2.58
CA ARG A 115 -2.19 15.25 3.74
C ARG A 115 -1.10 16.25 3.37
N ALA A 116 -0.12 15.85 2.55
CA ALA A 116 0.95 16.72 2.08
C ALA A 116 0.40 17.89 1.24
N ALA A 117 -0.60 17.62 0.41
CA ALA A 117 -1.31 18.63 -0.39
C ALA A 117 -2.26 19.53 0.42
N GLY A 118 -2.33 19.34 1.74
CA GLY A 118 -3.19 20.16 2.62
C GLY A 118 -4.69 19.88 2.49
N LEU A 119 -5.10 18.72 1.93
CA LEU A 119 -6.51 18.36 1.90
C LEU A 119 -7.03 18.19 3.33
N PRO A 120 -8.18 18.82 3.66
CA PRO A 120 -8.76 18.72 5.00
C PRO A 120 -9.22 17.28 5.25
N ALA A 121 -9.16 16.88 6.51
CA ALA A 121 -9.83 15.67 6.96
C ALA A 121 -11.35 15.88 6.92
N ASP A 122 -12.06 14.95 6.26
CA ASP A 122 -13.51 14.96 6.09
C ASP A 122 -14.10 13.55 6.24
N LEU A 123 -15.42 13.39 6.02
CA LEU A 123 -16.08 12.10 6.11
C LEU A 123 -15.54 11.09 5.08
N THR A 124 -15.16 11.55 3.89
CA THR A 124 -14.63 10.69 2.82
C THR A 124 -13.30 10.10 3.23
N THR A 125 -12.34 10.94 3.62
CA THR A 125 -11.01 10.50 4.08
C THR A 125 -11.10 9.65 5.34
N ALA A 126 -12.05 9.92 6.23
CA ALA A 126 -12.32 9.13 7.42
C ALA A 126 -12.85 7.71 7.09
N VAL A 127 -13.71 7.56 6.07
CA VAL A 127 -14.18 6.25 5.58
C VAL A 127 -13.00 5.43 5.02
N TYR A 128 -12.12 6.04 4.23
CA TYR A 128 -10.90 5.38 3.74
C TYR A 128 -10.00 4.94 4.90
N ALA A 129 -9.75 5.81 5.88
CA ALA A 129 -8.92 5.49 7.04
C ALA A 129 -9.51 4.35 7.89
N ARG A 130 -10.85 4.34 8.11
CA ARG A 130 -11.54 3.25 8.81
C ARG A 130 -11.44 1.94 8.06
N ARG A 131 -11.61 1.97 6.73
CA ARG A 131 -11.45 0.77 5.90
C ARG A 131 -10.03 0.22 6.01
N LEU A 132 -9.00 1.06 5.89
CA LEU A 132 -7.62 0.65 6.12
C LEU A 132 -7.43 0.00 7.48
N ALA A 133 -7.91 0.61 8.57
CA ALA A 133 -7.80 0.05 9.91
C ALA A 133 -8.41 -1.35 10.01
N ARG A 134 -9.54 -1.59 9.33
CA ARG A 134 -10.23 -2.88 9.29
C ARG A 134 -9.62 -3.90 8.35
N TRP A 135 -8.64 -3.53 7.53
CA TRP A 135 -7.89 -4.48 6.72
C TRP A 135 -6.67 -5.06 7.43
N GLN A 136 -6.33 -4.55 8.61
CA GLN A 136 -5.24 -5.10 9.41
C GLN A 136 -5.51 -6.57 9.77
N ARG A 137 -4.54 -7.47 9.49
CA ARG A 137 -4.55 -8.86 9.90
C ARG A 137 -3.27 -9.18 10.67
N ASP A 138 -3.40 -9.80 11.82
CA ASP A 138 -2.27 -10.24 12.65
C ASP A 138 -1.23 -9.13 12.93
N GLY A 139 -1.70 -7.89 12.98
CA GLY A 139 -0.90 -6.70 13.28
C GLY A 139 -0.26 -6.03 12.06
N HIS A 140 -0.47 -6.54 10.83
CA HIS A 140 0.11 -5.96 9.63
C HIS A 140 -0.90 -5.87 8.48
N TRP A 141 -0.48 -5.26 7.39
CA TRP A 141 -1.20 -5.24 6.12
C TRP A 141 -0.40 -5.98 5.06
N VAL A 142 -1.10 -6.64 4.19
CA VAL A 142 -0.56 -7.27 2.99
C VAL A 142 -0.83 -6.41 1.77
N THR A 143 -0.09 -6.66 0.69
CA THR A 143 -0.27 -6.01 -0.60
C THR A 143 -0.24 -7.07 -1.70
N SER A 144 -0.97 -6.84 -2.77
CA SER A 144 -0.90 -7.61 -4.01
C SER A 144 0.11 -7.04 -5.01
N ASP A 145 0.81 -5.95 -4.67
CA ASP A 145 1.83 -5.37 -5.55
C ASP A 145 3.07 -6.28 -5.60
N LEU A 146 3.48 -6.60 -6.81
CA LEU A 146 4.56 -7.55 -7.10
C LEU A 146 5.80 -6.86 -7.70
N ARG A 147 5.98 -5.57 -7.49
CA ARG A 147 7.05 -4.76 -8.06
C ARG A 147 8.09 -4.30 -7.03
N PRO A 148 8.96 -5.22 -6.53
CA PRO A 148 9.98 -4.81 -5.59
C PRO A 148 11.01 -3.83 -6.21
N PRO A 149 11.55 -2.93 -5.41
CA PRO A 149 11.29 -2.72 -3.99
C PRO A 149 10.00 -1.97 -3.70
N HIS A 150 9.49 -1.18 -4.62
CA HIS A 150 8.43 -0.20 -4.39
C HIS A 150 7.06 -0.86 -4.16
N SER A 151 6.46 -0.63 -3.01
CA SER A 151 5.13 -1.06 -2.55
C SER A 151 4.90 -2.59 -2.40
N SER A 152 5.86 -3.45 -2.71
CA SER A 152 5.70 -4.91 -2.57
C SER A 152 5.93 -5.44 -1.15
N SER A 153 6.43 -4.59 -0.25
CA SER A 153 6.78 -4.98 1.12
C SER A 153 5.60 -4.86 2.08
N MET A 154 5.42 -5.87 2.95
CA MET A 154 4.46 -5.79 4.06
C MET A 154 4.84 -4.69 5.06
N PHE A 155 6.13 -4.33 5.17
CA PHE A 155 6.56 -3.20 6.00
C PHE A 155 6.09 -1.88 5.41
N THR A 156 6.21 -1.71 4.10
CA THR A 156 5.70 -0.53 3.37
C THR A 156 4.18 -0.41 3.54
N ALA A 157 3.44 -1.50 3.31
CA ALA A 157 2.01 -1.57 3.48
C ALA A 157 1.58 -1.22 4.93
N THR A 158 2.28 -1.79 5.93
CA THR A 158 1.96 -1.56 7.34
C THR A 158 2.26 -0.13 7.78
N ALA A 159 3.43 0.39 7.45
CA ALA A 159 3.81 1.73 7.88
C ALA A 159 2.96 2.82 7.20
N SER A 160 2.72 2.71 5.89
CA SER A 160 1.88 3.67 5.17
C SER A 160 0.43 3.66 5.67
N ALA A 161 -0.14 2.48 5.97
CA ALA A 161 -1.46 2.36 6.57
C ALA A 161 -1.52 3.03 7.96
N VAL A 162 -0.55 2.78 8.83
CA VAL A 162 -0.45 3.44 10.15
C VAL A 162 -0.41 4.95 9.99
N ARG A 163 0.40 5.47 9.05
CA ARG A 163 0.51 6.91 8.79
C ARG A 163 -0.81 7.51 8.34
N ALA A 164 -1.45 6.89 7.34
CA ALA A 164 -2.73 7.34 6.79
C ALA A 164 -3.87 7.33 7.84
N ILE A 165 -3.98 6.25 8.60
CA ILE A 165 -4.94 6.12 9.70
C ILE A 165 -4.70 7.22 10.76
N GLY A 166 -3.42 7.49 11.08
CA GLY A 166 -3.05 8.54 12.03
C GLY A 166 -3.52 9.94 11.62
N PHE A 167 -3.58 10.22 10.32
CA PHE A 167 -4.01 11.52 9.80
C PHE A 167 -5.54 11.68 9.77
N TYR A 168 -6.28 10.60 9.47
CA TYR A 168 -7.68 10.73 9.03
C TYR A 168 -8.69 9.93 9.85
N MET A 169 -8.25 9.06 10.78
CA MET A 169 -9.18 8.34 11.65
C MET A 169 -9.89 9.33 12.59
N PRO A 170 -11.23 9.39 12.60
CA PRO A 170 -11.97 10.36 13.41
C PRO A 170 -11.90 10.03 14.90
N ALA A 171 -12.17 11.04 15.73
CA ALA A 171 -12.04 10.94 17.20
C ALA A 171 -12.96 9.88 17.83
N GLU A 172 -14.12 9.65 17.24
CA GLU A 172 -15.09 8.62 17.66
C GLU A 172 -14.50 7.20 17.58
N LEU A 173 -13.54 6.98 16.68
CA LEU A 173 -12.89 5.69 16.46
C LEU A 173 -11.48 5.62 17.08
N ARG A 174 -11.16 6.49 18.02
CA ARG A 174 -9.85 6.54 18.69
C ARG A 174 -9.42 5.20 19.27
N ALA A 175 -10.33 4.50 19.95
CA ALA A 175 -10.02 3.20 20.54
C ALA A 175 -9.66 2.15 19.49
N GLU A 176 -10.36 2.12 18.36
CA GLU A 176 -10.07 1.25 17.22
C GLU A 176 -8.71 1.58 16.60
N ARG A 177 -8.39 2.86 16.43
CA ARG A 177 -7.09 3.32 15.96
C ARG A 177 -5.95 2.90 16.90
N ASP A 178 -6.10 3.14 18.20
CA ASP A 178 -5.05 2.89 19.19
C ASP A 178 -4.76 1.38 19.32
N GLU A 179 -5.79 0.53 19.22
CA GLU A 179 -5.64 -0.93 19.15
C GLU A 179 -4.91 -1.36 17.88
N CYS A 180 -5.29 -0.79 16.75
CA CYS A 180 -4.67 -1.02 15.45
C CYS A 180 -3.16 -0.68 15.50
N PHE A 181 -2.80 0.46 16.05
CA PHE A 181 -1.40 0.91 16.20
C PHE A 181 -0.61 0.01 17.16
N LEU A 182 -1.21 -0.43 18.26
CA LEU A 182 -0.55 -1.37 19.17
C LEU A 182 -0.20 -2.70 18.49
N LYS A 183 -1.11 -3.24 17.67
CA LYS A 183 -0.89 -4.47 16.91
C LYS A 183 0.21 -4.27 15.85
N ALA A 184 0.15 -3.16 15.11
CA ALA A 184 1.15 -2.82 14.09
C ALA A 184 2.56 -2.67 14.71
N ARG A 185 2.67 -1.95 15.82
CA ARG A 185 3.93 -1.80 16.55
C ARG A 185 4.52 -3.15 16.99
N ARG A 186 3.71 -4.06 17.52
CA ARG A 186 4.16 -5.41 17.91
C ARG A 186 4.72 -6.17 16.71
N TRP A 187 4.01 -6.15 15.59
CA TRP A 187 4.44 -6.81 14.37
C TRP A 187 5.76 -6.21 13.84
N LEU A 188 5.86 -4.88 13.75
CA LEU A 188 7.07 -4.18 13.30
C LEU A 188 8.30 -4.46 14.19
N ILE A 189 8.10 -4.69 15.50
CA ILE A 189 9.18 -5.05 16.43
C ILE A 189 9.65 -6.49 16.20
N THR A 190 8.72 -7.42 16.01
CA THR A 190 9.02 -8.86 15.99
C THR A 190 9.43 -9.39 14.63
N THR A 191 9.02 -8.72 13.55
CA THR A 191 9.30 -9.15 12.18
C THR A 191 10.67 -8.64 11.73
N ARG A 192 11.46 -9.53 11.13
CA ARG A 192 12.80 -9.19 10.64
C ARG A 192 12.74 -8.62 9.23
N PRO A 193 13.29 -7.42 8.99
CA PRO A 193 13.43 -6.86 7.66
C PRO A 193 14.50 -7.62 6.84
N VAL A 194 14.29 -7.78 5.55
CA VAL A 194 15.23 -8.46 4.63
C VAL A 194 15.86 -7.49 3.62
N SER A 195 15.25 -6.33 3.42
CA SER A 195 15.67 -5.29 2.47
C SER A 195 15.87 -3.94 3.15
N THR A 196 16.46 -2.99 2.42
CA THR A 196 16.52 -1.59 2.88
C THR A 196 15.13 -0.97 2.93
N GLU A 197 14.24 -1.29 1.99
CA GLU A 197 12.83 -0.87 2.03
C GLU A 197 12.16 -1.32 3.32
N ASP A 198 12.24 -2.62 3.65
CA ASP A 198 11.66 -3.14 4.90
C ASP A 198 12.18 -2.41 6.13
N ALA A 199 13.51 -2.20 6.20
CA ALA A 199 14.14 -1.56 7.35
C ALA A 199 13.76 -0.07 7.45
N SER A 200 13.63 0.62 6.32
CA SER A 200 13.19 2.02 6.23
C SER A 200 11.74 2.18 6.69
N PHE A 201 10.83 1.40 6.13
CA PHE A 201 9.42 1.45 6.51
C PHE A 201 9.15 0.88 7.91
N ARG A 202 9.95 -0.12 8.37
CA ARG A 202 9.91 -0.53 9.79
C ARG A 202 10.22 0.63 10.72
N LEU A 203 11.27 1.40 10.43
CA LEU A 203 11.66 2.55 11.23
C LEU A 203 10.57 3.62 11.23
N MET A 204 10.09 4.04 10.05
CA MET A 204 9.01 5.01 9.91
C MET A 204 7.72 4.54 10.58
N GLY A 205 7.33 3.29 10.36
CA GLY A 205 6.13 2.71 10.96
C GLY A 205 6.16 2.68 12.50
N LEU A 206 7.33 2.41 13.10
CA LEU A 206 7.50 2.47 14.56
C LEU A 206 7.38 3.91 15.08
N VAL A 207 7.95 4.90 14.37
CA VAL A 207 7.79 6.32 14.70
C VAL A 207 6.31 6.72 14.66
N TRP A 208 5.63 6.39 13.57
CA TRP A 208 4.25 6.78 13.34
C TRP A 208 3.25 6.03 14.25
N ALA A 209 3.59 4.81 14.67
CA ALA A 209 2.80 4.04 15.65
C ALA A 209 3.09 4.43 17.10
N GLY A 210 3.92 5.44 17.35
CA GLY A 210 4.24 5.91 18.70
C GLY A 210 5.07 4.93 19.52
N ALA A 211 6.05 4.26 18.90
CA ALA A 211 6.97 3.36 19.57
C ALA A 211 7.90 4.11 20.54
N THR A 212 8.49 3.38 21.50
CA THR A 212 9.44 3.96 22.46
C THR A 212 10.75 4.35 21.78
N ALA A 213 11.48 5.28 22.38
CA ALA A 213 12.81 5.69 21.91
C ALA A 213 13.79 4.50 21.79
N ALA A 214 13.66 3.49 22.65
CA ALA A 214 14.49 2.29 22.61
C ALA A 214 14.19 1.42 21.36
N GLU A 215 12.92 1.23 21.01
CA GLU A 215 12.47 0.48 19.84
C GLU A 215 12.85 1.19 18.54
N ILE A 216 12.59 2.50 18.47
CA ILE A 216 13.01 3.35 17.33
C ILE A 216 14.53 3.30 17.19
N GLY A 217 15.27 3.41 18.30
CA GLY A 217 16.72 3.30 18.30
C GLY A 217 17.26 1.95 17.82
N ALA A 218 16.56 0.85 18.12
CA ALA A 218 16.91 -0.47 17.60
C ALA A 218 16.70 -0.55 16.08
N ALA A 219 15.52 -0.16 15.59
CA ALA A 219 15.21 -0.15 14.15
C ALA A 219 16.16 0.75 13.35
N ARG A 220 16.51 1.92 13.92
CA ARG A 220 17.51 2.82 13.33
C ARG A 220 18.88 2.14 13.20
N ARG A 221 19.34 1.40 14.22
CA ARG A 221 20.62 0.67 14.14
C ARG A 221 20.57 -0.41 13.05
N ASP A 222 19.46 -1.13 12.94
CA ASP A 222 19.28 -2.17 11.91
C ASP A 222 19.35 -1.55 10.50
N LEU A 223 18.66 -0.43 10.25
CA LEU A 223 18.74 0.29 8.97
C LEU A 223 20.15 0.78 8.66
N VAL A 224 20.84 1.37 9.65
CA VAL A 224 22.22 1.86 9.48
C VAL A 224 23.20 0.71 9.22
N ALA A 225 22.95 -0.48 9.78
CA ALA A 225 23.79 -1.66 9.57
C ALA A 225 23.74 -2.22 8.13
N LEU A 226 22.69 -1.93 7.36
CA LEU A 226 22.58 -2.31 5.93
C LEU A 226 23.43 -1.42 5.00
N ARG A 227 23.96 -0.32 5.52
CA ARG A 227 24.75 0.65 4.76
C ARG A 227 26.07 0.06 4.32
N VAL A 228 26.46 0.29 3.05
CA VAL A 228 27.81 -0.04 2.59
C VAL A 228 28.85 0.93 3.20
N PRO A 229 30.16 0.56 3.23
CA PRO A 229 31.21 1.40 3.81
C PRO A 229 31.27 2.84 3.23
N ALA A 230 30.88 3.01 1.97
CA ALA A 230 30.83 4.33 1.32
C ALA A 230 29.69 5.24 1.84
N GLY A 231 28.76 4.72 2.64
CA GLY A 231 27.75 5.51 3.32
C GLY A 231 26.39 5.58 2.63
N SER A 232 26.13 4.72 1.67
CA SER A 232 24.88 4.60 0.91
C SER A 232 24.24 3.22 1.12
N TRP A 233 23.00 3.04 0.66
CA TRP A 233 22.23 1.81 0.87
C TRP A 233 21.92 1.09 -0.45
N PRO A 234 22.11 -0.25 -0.50
CA PRO A 234 21.64 -1.10 -1.59
C PRO A 234 20.18 -1.51 -1.34
N GLN A 235 19.47 -1.94 -2.39
CA GLN A 235 18.12 -2.51 -2.22
C GLN A 235 18.13 -3.77 -1.34
N LEU A 236 19.09 -4.64 -1.57
CA LEU A 236 19.31 -5.88 -0.80
C LEU A 236 20.79 -6.02 -0.43
N PRO A 237 21.12 -6.76 0.64
CA PRO A 237 22.49 -7.11 0.97
C PRO A 237 23.21 -7.75 -0.24
N GLY A 238 24.39 -7.25 -0.56
CA GLY A 238 25.18 -7.71 -1.72
C GLY A 238 24.90 -7.02 -3.05
N TYR A 239 23.85 -6.20 -3.16
CA TYR A 239 23.61 -5.35 -4.32
C TYR A 239 24.45 -4.07 -4.27
N GLN A 240 24.59 -3.43 -5.42
CA GLN A 240 25.18 -2.09 -5.45
C GLN A 240 24.19 -1.07 -4.89
N PRO A 241 24.66 -0.07 -4.14
CA PRO A 241 23.81 0.98 -3.62
C PRO A 241 23.23 1.82 -4.75
N ASP A 242 22.04 2.34 -4.53
CA ASP A 242 21.33 3.19 -5.49
C ASP A 242 20.60 4.36 -4.81
N ALA A 243 20.03 5.23 -5.65
CA ALA A 243 19.35 6.44 -5.19
C ALA A 243 17.98 6.17 -4.56
N TYR A 244 17.31 5.08 -4.94
CA TYR A 244 16.04 4.67 -4.34
C TYR A 244 16.26 4.33 -2.86
N SER A 245 17.06 3.32 -2.60
CA SER A 245 17.30 2.81 -1.24
C SER A 245 18.04 3.83 -0.37
N THR A 246 18.96 4.62 -0.96
CA THR A 246 19.67 5.67 -0.20
C THR A 246 18.74 6.83 0.14
N GLY A 247 17.93 7.30 -0.80
CA GLY A 247 16.97 8.37 -0.57
C GLY A 247 15.92 8.00 0.48
N GLU A 248 15.34 6.83 0.34
CA GLU A 248 14.35 6.30 1.27
C GLU A 248 14.92 6.10 2.68
N ALA A 249 16.14 5.52 2.81
CA ALA A 249 16.79 5.34 4.11
C ALA A 249 17.08 6.67 4.80
N LEU A 250 17.51 7.69 4.05
CA LEU A 250 17.72 9.04 4.59
C LEU A 250 16.39 9.66 5.05
N TYR A 251 15.33 9.54 4.26
CA TYR A 251 14.01 10.01 4.64
C TYR A 251 13.50 9.33 5.92
N ALA A 252 13.68 8.01 6.03
CA ALA A 252 13.32 7.25 7.23
C ALA A 252 14.13 7.69 8.47
N LEU A 253 15.41 7.99 8.29
CA LEU A 253 16.26 8.54 9.35
C LEU A 253 15.81 9.94 9.78
N HIS A 254 15.38 10.79 8.84
CA HIS A 254 14.79 12.10 9.14
C HIS A 254 13.52 11.95 9.99
N GLU A 255 12.57 11.10 9.57
CA GLU A 255 11.34 10.82 10.34
C GLU A 255 11.64 10.28 11.76
N ALA A 256 12.78 9.60 11.94
CA ALA A 256 13.27 9.15 13.25
C ALA A 256 14.06 10.22 14.04
N GLY A 257 14.07 11.47 13.58
CA GLY A 257 14.70 12.60 14.24
C GLY A 257 16.23 12.65 14.10
N VAL A 258 16.82 11.97 13.12
CA VAL A 258 18.27 12.07 12.85
C VAL A 258 18.53 13.37 12.08
N PRO A 259 19.33 14.30 12.65
CA PRO A 259 19.56 15.58 11.99
C PRO A 259 20.41 15.43 10.73
N ALA A 260 20.19 16.29 9.74
CA ALA A 260 20.98 16.31 8.49
C ALA A 260 22.48 16.56 8.69
N THR A 261 22.88 17.06 9.88
CA THR A 261 24.29 17.21 10.29
C THR A 261 24.97 15.92 10.77
N ASP A 262 24.19 14.84 10.95
CA ASP A 262 24.75 13.53 11.33
C ASP A 262 25.66 12.98 10.22
N ARG A 263 26.73 12.29 10.61
CA ARG A 263 27.68 11.69 9.65
C ARG A 263 27.04 10.64 8.74
N VAL A 264 26.03 9.94 9.25
CA VAL A 264 25.28 8.95 8.47
C VAL A 264 24.54 9.65 7.35
N TRP A 265 23.88 10.77 7.66
CA TRP A 265 23.17 11.61 6.70
C TRP A 265 24.10 12.20 5.65
N SER A 266 25.18 12.86 6.08
CA SER A 266 26.13 13.54 5.19
C SER A 266 26.75 12.60 4.15
N ALA A 267 27.03 11.35 4.50
CA ALA A 267 27.57 10.36 3.57
C ALA A 267 26.54 9.96 2.48
N GLY A 268 25.28 9.75 2.87
CA GLY A 268 24.20 9.45 1.92
C GLY A 268 23.92 10.62 0.97
N VAL A 269 23.85 11.86 1.48
CA VAL A 269 23.71 13.06 0.63
C VAL A 269 24.87 13.16 -0.37
N LYS A 270 26.12 12.95 0.08
CA LYS A 270 27.27 12.95 -0.85
C LYS A 270 27.14 11.92 -1.94
N PHE A 271 26.66 10.72 -1.62
CA PHE A 271 26.39 9.69 -2.62
C PHE A 271 25.33 10.16 -3.64
N LEU A 272 24.19 10.68 -3.18
CA LEU A 272 23.14 11.18 -4.07
C LEU A 272 23.64 12.28 -4.99
N LEU A 273 24.38 13.27 -4.47
CA LEU A 273 24.95 14.35 -5.26
C LEU A 273 25.96 13.86 -6.30
N SER A 274 26.79 12.86 -5.95
CA SER A 274 27.83 12.33 -6.85
C SER A 274 27.30 11.37 -7.92
N THR A 275 26.11 10.79 -7.73
CA THR A 275 25.51 9.83 -8.66
C THR A 275 24.38 10.40 -9.50
N GLN A 276 24.00 11.67 -9.29
CA GLN A 276 23.01 12.33 -10.12
C GLN A 276 23.47 12.46 -11.56
N ALA A 277 22.67 11.98 -12.51
CA ALA A 277 22.95 12.12 -13.93
C ALA A 277 22.89 13.58 -14.41
N ALA A 278 23.50 13.88 -15.58
CA ALA A 278 23.50 15.22 -16.15
C ALA A 278 22.10 15.79 -16.40
N ASN A 279 21.11 14.92 -16.67
CA ASN A 279 19.70 15.27 -16.85
C ASN A 279 18.95 15.52 -15.52
N GLY A 280 19.61 15.46 -14.39
CA GLY A 280 19.01 15.72 -13.07
C GLY A 280 18.39 14.51 -12.40
N THR A 281 18.36 13.34 -13.01
CA THR A 281 17.72 12.12 -12.48
C THR A 281 18.74 11.11 -11.96
N TRP A 282 18.24 10.03 -11.36
CA TRP A 282 19.04 8.89 -10.92
C TRP A 282 18.51 7.61 -11.59
N ARG A 283 19.41 6.84 -12.19
CA ARG A 283 19.04 5.52 -12.68
C ARG A 283 19.04 4.52 -11.55
N VAL A 284 17.95 3.76 -11.44
CA VAL A 284 17.80 2.65 -10.50
C VAL A 284 17.39 1.40 -11.26
N HIS A 285 18.09 0.29 -11.06
CA HIS A 285 17.79 -0.96 -11.74
C HIS A 285 16.65 -1.71 -11.04
N THR A 286 15.68 -2.15 -11.83
CA THR A 286 14.58 -2.97 -11.32
C THR A 286 15.05 -4.39 -11.00
N ARG A 287 14.55 -4.93 -9.89
CA ARG A 287 14.69 -6.34 -9.50
C ARG A 287 13.55 -7.22 -10.04
N MET A 288 12.56 -6.61 -10.64
CA MET A 288 11.46 -7.28 -11.29
C MET A 288 11.72 -7.35 -12.78
N ILE A 289 11.87 -8.56 -13.29
CA ILE A 289 11.86 -8.80 -14.73
C ILE A 289 10.80 -9.88 -14.95
N SER A 290 9.55 -9.43 -15.06
CA SER A 290 8.45 -10.31 -15.36
C SER A 290 8.66 -10.99 -16.71
N PRO A 291 8.56 -12.31 -16.79
CA PRO A 291 8.49 -13.04 -18.06
C PRO A 291 7.21 -12.70 -18.80
N MET A 292 6.21 -12.24 -18.07
CA MET A 292 4.91 -11.87 -18.57
C MET A 292 4.75 -10.37 -18.68
N GLN A 293 3.92 -10.01 -19.63
CA GLN A 293 3.28 -8.69 -19.69
C GLN A 293 2.20 -8.52 -18.58
N VAL A 294 2.33 -9.22 -17.43
CA VAL A 294 1.39 -9.15 -16.30
C VAL A 294 1.53 -7.87 -15.52
N SER A 295 2.73 -7.31 -15.47
CA SER A 295 2.87 -5.90 -15.11
C SER A 295 2.34 -5.06 -16.25
N PRO A 296 1.63 -3.94 -15.97
CA PRO A 296 1.24 -3.06 -17.06
C PRO A 296 2.45 -2.89 -17.98
N THR A 297 2.25 -3.18 -19.24
CA THR A 297 3.20 -2.93 -20.32
C THR A 297 3.90 -1.62 -20.04
N TYR A 298 5.21 -1.62 -20.12
CA TYR A 298 6.05 -0.44 -20.01
C TYR A 298 5.33 0.78 -20.57
N PHE A 299 5.09 1.76 -19.71
CA PHE A 299 4.47 3.01 -20.07
C PHE A 299 5.56 4.07 -20.18
N ASN A 300 5.76 4.58 -21.38
CA ASN A 300 6.69 5.67 -21.59
C ASN A 300 6.05 7.00 -21.15
N SER A 301 6.43 7.48 -19.97
CA SER A 301 6.06 8.80 -19.44
C SER A 301 6.98 9.92 -19.94
N GLY A 302 7.99 9.59 -20.74
CA GLY A 302 9.06 10.52 -21.10
C GLY A 302 10.20 10.60 -20.08
N PHE A 303 10.09 9.89 -18.95
CA PHE A 303 11.21 9.75 -18.03
C PHE A 303 12.28 8.84 -18.62
N PRO A 304 13.57 9.11 -18.41
CA PRO A 304 14.63 8.28 -18.98
C PRO A 304 14.67 6.86 -18.37
N TYR A 305 15.44 5.97 -19.03
CA TYR A 305 15.84 4.63 -18.57
C TYR A 305 14.91 3.47 -18.94
N GLU A 306 13.96 3.66 -19.85
CA GLU A 306 13.14 2.57 -20.44
C GLU A 306 12.57 1.58 -19.40
N LYS A 307 12.96 0.29 -19.45
CA LYS A 307 12.47 -0.74 -18.51
C LYS A 307 12.74 -0.44 -17.04
N ASP A 308 13.74 0.41 -16.75
CA ASP A 308 14.06 0.87 -15.41
C ASP A 308 13.32 2.19 -15.07
N GLU A 309 12.47 2.71 -15.96
CA GLU A 309 11.83 4.02 -15.85
C GLU A 309 11.07 4.18 -14.54
N TYR A 310 10.15 3.27 -14.24
CA TYR A 310 9.25 3.42 -13.07
C TYR A 310 10.03 3.46 -11.75
N LEU A 311 11.06 2.60 -11.62
CA LEU A 311 11.85 2.55 -10.39
C LEU A 311 12.87 3.71 -10.32
N SER A 312 13.41 4.13 -11.47
CA SER A 312 14.26 5.34 -11.54
C SER A 312 13.46 6.61 -11.23
N TYR A 313 12.19 6.66 -11.62
CA TYR A 313 11.29 7.73 -11.26
C TYR A 313 11.03 7.79 -9.75
N ALA A 314 10.65 6.66 -9.15
CA ALA A 314 10.48 6.54 -7.70
C ALA A 314 11.78 6.85 -6.95
N GLY A 315 12.92 6.32 -7.41
CA GLY A 315 14.23 6.58 -6.82
C GLY A 315 14.68 8.05 -6.93
N SER A 316 14.32 8.71 -8.03
CA SER A 316 14.58 10.16 -8.16
C SER A 316 13.68 10.99 -7.23
N SER A 317 12.45 10.56 -6.98
CA SER A 317 11.55 11.19 -6.01
C SER A 317 12.09 11.01 -4.58
N TRP A 318 12.48 9.80 -4.17
CA TRP A 318 13.08 9.54 -2.86
C TRP A 318 14.39 10.32 -2.65
N ALA A 319 15.27 10.33 -3.68
CA ALA A 319 16.51 11.10 -3.62
C ALA A 319 16.25 12.60 -3.48
N ALA A 320 15.27 13.15 -4.23
CA ALA A 320 14.90 14.55 -4.13
C ALA A 320 14.32 14.88 -2.75
N MET A 321 13.42 14.05 -2.20
CA MET A 321 12.87 14.25 -0.86
C MET A 321 13.98 14.25 0.21
N ALA A 322 14.89 13.27 0.17
CA ALA A 322 16.01 13.22 1.10
C ALA A 322 16.94 14.43 1.00
N LEU A 323 17.21 14.92 -0.21
CA LEU A 323 17.99 16.12 -0.40
C LEU A 323 17.27 17.37 0.11
N VAL A 324 15.96 17.45 -0.11
CA VAL A 324 15.13 18.58 0.37
C VAL A 324 15.13 18.64 1.89
N GLU A 325 15.01 17.52 2.60
CA GLU A 325 15.05 17.45 4.07
C GLU A 325 16.38 17.93 4.67
N ALA A 326 17.45 18.00 3.88
CA ALA A 326 18.70 18.60 4.31
C ALA A 326 18.70 20.14 4.21
N LEU A 327 17.67 20.75 3.61
CA LEU A 327 17.51 22.19 3.50
C LEU A 327 16.71 22.76 4.69
N PRO A 328 16.88 24.03 5.05
CA PRO A 328 16.05 24.65 6.07
C PRO A 328 14.60 24.79 5.58
N VAL A 329 13.66 24.54 6.48
CA VAL A 329 12.24 24.82 6.22
C VAL A 329 12.05 26.33 6.11
N VAL A 330 11.45 26.79 5.04
CA VAL A 330 11.00 28.16 4.89
C VAL A 330 9.56 28.21 5.37
N ALA A 331 9.30 28.93 6.45
CA ALA A 331 7.96 29.01 7.03
C ALA A 331 6.98 29.64 6.04
N GLU A 332 6.31 28.82 5.22
CA GLU A 332 5.00 29.19 4.70
C GLU A 332 3.97 28.89 5.79
N GLU A 333 3.03 29.82 6.02
CA GLU A 333 1.88 29.59 6.88
C GLU A 333 1.16 28.33 6.37
N ARG A 334 1.36 27.21 7.06
CA ARG A 334 0.51 26.03 6.88
C ARG A 334 -0.89 26.44 7.29
N SER A 335 -1.78 26.63 6.35
CA SER A 335 -3.20 26.76 6.67
C SER A 335 -3.58 25.56 7.55
N PRO A 336 -4.19 25.76 8.72
CA PRO A 336 -4.52 24.65 9.60
C PRO A 336 -5.41 23.69 8.82
N SER A 337 -4.94 22.48 8.61
CA SER A 337 -5.75 21.39 8.08
C SER A 337 -6.94 21.22 9.03
N GLY A 338 -8.16 21.30 8.50
CA GLY A 338 -9.38 21.10 9.26
C GLY A 338 -9.27 19.83 10.10
N THR A 339 -9.83 19.84 11.28
CA THR A 339 -9.94 18.62 12.10
C THR A 339 -10.97 17.69 11.43
N ALA A 340 -10.72 16.37 11.43
CA ALA A 340 -11.68 15.35 10.97
C ALA A 340 -13.04 15.42 11.68
N ASP A 341 -13.14 16.28 12.68
CA ASP A 341 -14.29 16.46 13.56
C ASP A 341 -15.34 17.44 13.01
N ALA A 342 -15.04 18.17 11.92
CA ALA A 342 -15.99 19.08 11.32
C ALA A 342 -16.90 18.35 10.31
N ASN A 343 -18.21 18.47 10.49
CA ASN A 343 -19.19 18.04 9.49
C ASN A 343 -19.09 19.01 8.29
N PRO A 344 -18.86 18.53 7.07
CA PRO A 344 -18.85 19.42 5.91
C PRO A 344 -20.17 20.19 5.79
N ALA A 345 -20.10 21.47 5.41
CA ALA A 345 -21.31 22.27 5.24
C ALA A 345 -22.27 21.59 4.23
N GLY A 346 -23.53 21.41 4.65
CA GLY A 346 -24.56 20.80 3.81
C GLY A 346 -24.69 19.26 3.93
N VAL A 347 -23.81 18.58 4.64
CA VAL A 347 -23.95 17.14 4.90
C VAL A 347 -24.87 16.93 6.13
N PRO A 348 -25.96 16.14 6.02
CA PRO A 348 -26.83 15.84 7.14
C PRO A 348 -26.06 15.19 8.31
N THR A 349 -26.32 15.63 9.54
CA THR A 349 -25.63 15.14 10.76
C THR A 349 -25.79 13.64 10.97
N TRP A 350 -26.91 13.04 10.56
CA TRP A 350 -27.15 11.61 10.67
C TRP A 350 -26.12 10.75 9.91
N ILE A 351 -25.53 11.28 8.83
CA ILE A 351 -24.52 10.57 8.04
C ILE A 351 -23.28 10.27 8.90
N ARG A 352 -22.79 11.27 9.65
CA ARG A 352 -21.65 11.08 10.55
C ARG A 352 -21.95 10.05 11.64
N THR A 353 -23.15 10.15 12.25
CA THR A 353 -23.59 9.17 13.27
C THR A 353 -23.70 7.76 12.69
N ALA A 354 -24.24 7.62 11.47
CA ALA A 354 -24.31 6.34 10.78
C ALA A 354 -22.92 5.71 10.56
N LEU A 355 -21.97 6.52 10.11
CA LEU A 355 -20.62 6.07 9.81
C LEU A 355 -19.79 5.79 11.07
N PHE A 356 -19.75 6.72 12.03
CA PHE A 356 -18.76 6.73 13.10
C PHE A 356 -19.35 6.81 14.52
N GLY A 357 -20.61 7.24 14.67
CA GLY A 357 -21.29 7.32 15.97
C GLY A 357 -21.63 5.94 16.53
N SER A 358 -22.09 5.92 17.78
CA SER A 358 -22.56 4.72 18.48
C SER A 358 -23.96 4.27 18.03
N ALA A 359 -24.32 3.02 18.33
CA ALA A 359 -25.67 2.51 18.10
C ALA A 359 -26.71 3.27 18.95
N HIS A 360 -26.32 3.75 20.15
CA HIS A 360 -27.19 4.56 21.01
C HIS A 360 -27.51 5.93 20.39
N GLU A 361 -26.52 6.63 19.86
CA GLU A 361 -26.74 7.90 19.16
C GLU A 361 -27.63 7.72 17.92
N LEU A 362 -27.41 6.64 17.16
CA LEU A 362 -28.25 6.30 16.02
C LEU A 362 -29.70 5.99 16.46
N ALA A 363 -29.90 5.25 17.56
CA ALA A 363 -31.23 4.98 18.12
C ALA A 363 -31.95 6.28 18.49
N SER A 364 -31.26 7.22 19.10
CA SER A 364 -31.80 8.53 19.44
C SER A 364 -32.29 9.33 18.23
N LEU A 365 -31.55 9.27 17.11
CA LEU A 365 -31.96 9.89 15.86
C LEU A 365 -33.19 9.23 15.24
N LEU A 366 -33.27 7.90 15.28
CA LEU A 366 -34.43 7.13 14.82
C LEU A 366 -35.67 7.43 15.68
N ASP A 367 -35.53 7.54 17.00
CA ASP A 367 -36.59 7.92 17.92
C ASP A 367 -37.07 9.37 17.72
N ALA A 368 -36.15 10.24 17.26
CA ALA A 368 -36.47 11.63 16.87
C ALA A 368 -37.10 11.76 15.46
N GLY A 369 -37.36 10.64 14.77
CA GLY A 369 -38.08 10.61 13.49
C GLY A 369 -37.20 10.42 12.25
N LEU A 370 -35.90 10.13 12.39
CA LEU A 370 -35.07 9.73 11.25
C LEU A 370 -35.60 8.39 10.71
N SER A 371 -35.84 8.31 9.39
CA SER A 371 -36.25 7.05 8.77
C SER A 371 -35.09 6.05 8.70
N ALA A 372 -35.33 4.79 9.09
CA ALA A 372 -34.36 3.71 8.93
C ALA A 372 -33.97 3.46 7.44
N ASN A 373 -34.78 3.96 6.50
CA ASN A 373 -34.57 3.88 5.06
C ASN A 373 -34.03 5.20 4.46
N SER A 374 -33.52 6.12 5.30
CA SER A 374 -32.85 7.32 4.81
C SER A 374 -31.66 6.96 3.94
N LYS A 375 -31.46 7.76 2.88
CA LYS A 375 -30.40 7.55 1.87
C LYS A 375 -29.91 8.86 1.29
N THR A 376 -28.75 8.84 0.70
CA THR A 376 -28.20 9.93 -0.10
C THR A 376 -28.85 9.98 -1.49
N ASP A 377 -28.58 11.05 -2.25
CA ASP A 377 -29.03 11.19 -3.65
C ASP A 377 -28.46 10.09 -4.56
N LYS A 378 -27.32 9.50 -4.20
CA LYS A 378 -26.70 8.35 -4.89
C LYS A 378 -27.24 7.00 -4.44
N GLY A 379 -28.22 7.01 -3.54
CA GLY A 379 -28.87 5.81 -3.03
C GLY A 379 -28.10 5.04 -1.96
N THR A 380 -27.03 5.61 -1.40
CA THR A 380 -26.34 5.01 -0.23
C THR A 380 -27.23 5.12 0.98
N THR A 381 -27.74 3.99 1.47
CA THR A 381 -28.69 3.95 2.58
C THR A 381 -28.00 4.08 3.94
N LEU A 382 -28.78 4.44 4.96
CA LEU A 382 -28.37 4.45 6.35
C LEU A 382 -27.79 3.08 6.78
N LEU A 383 -28.43 1.97 6.33
CA LEU A 383 -27.95 0.61 6.59
C LEU A 383 -26.59 0.32 5.92
N MET A 384 -26.36 0.82 4.71
CA MET A 384 -25.06 0.69 4.03
C MET A 384 -23.95 1.42 4.77
N MET A 385 -24.21 2.63 5.27
CA MET A 385 -23.23 3.38 6.08
C MET A 385 -22.92 2.70 7.41
N ALA A 386 -23.92 2.06 8.00
CA ALA A 386 -23.81 1.32 9.26
C ALA A 386 -23.22 -0.10 9.09
N ALA A 387 -23.07 -0.61 7.87
CA ALA A 387 -22.72 -1.99 7.58
C ALA A 387 -21.48 -2.54 8.33
N PRO A 388 -20.40 -1.74 8.58
CA PRO A 388 -19.27 -2.22 9.37
C PRO A 388 -19.55 -2.46 10.87
N ASP A 389 -20.75 -2.10 11.37
CA ASP A 389 -21.10 -2.13 12.79
C ASP A 389 -22.35 -3.01 13.04
N ALA A 390 -22.14 -4.18 13.67
CA ALA A 390 -23.19 -5.16 13.85
C ALA A 390 -24.36 -4.70 14.76
N GLU A 391 -24.08 -3.84 15.74
CA GLU A 391 -25.15 -3.31 16.62
C GLU A 391 -26.05 -2.35 15.85
N LYS A 392 -25.45 -1.46 15.05
CA LYS A 392 -26.21 -0.53 14.20
C LYS A 392 -26.99 -1.27 13.11
N VAL A 393 -26.42 -2.31 12.49
CA VAL A 393 -27.13 -3.15 11.51
C VAL A 393 -28.36 -3.80 12.13
N ARG A 394 -28.21 -4.46 13.30
CA ARG A 394 -29.35 -5.08 14.01
C ARG A 394 -30.42 -4.05 14.41
N LEU A 395 -30.00 -2.90 14.90
CA LEU A 395 -30.91 -1.80 15.26
C LEU A 395 -31.73 -1.35 14.04
N LEU A 396 -31.07 -1.10 12.92
CA LEU A 396 -31.73 -0.62 11.68
C LEU A 396 -32.69 -1.65 11.11
N LEU A 397 -32.31 -2.92 11.08
CA LEU A 397 -33.19 -4.02 10.64
C LEU A 397 -34.42 -4.14 11.56
N ALA A 398 -34.24 -4.04 12.88
CA ALA A 398 -35.36 -4.02 13.85
C ALA A 398 -36.29 -2.81 13.69
N ARG A 399 -35.78 -1.71 13.10
CA ARG A 399 -36.55 -0.49 12.81
C ARG A 399 -37.09 -0.46 11.36
N GLY A 400 -37.05 -1.58 10.65
CA GLY A 400 -37.63 -1.74 9.31
C GLY A 400 -36.79 -1.21 8.15
N ALA A 401 -35.46 -1.16 8.31
CA ALA A 401 -34.56 -0.89 7.19
C ALA A 401 -34.68 -1.99 6.12
N ASP A 402 -34.73 -1.60 4.85
CA ASP A 402 -34.71 -2.55 3.74
C ASP A 402 -33.32 -3.16 3.58
N ALA A 403 -33.17 -4.40 4.04
CA ALA A 403 -31.92 -5.15 3.95
C ALA A 403 -31.42 -5.37 2.52
N LYS A 404 -32.36 -5.40 1.53
CA LYS A 404 -32.09 -5.70 0.11
C LYS A 404 -31.91 -4.45 -0.76
N ALA A 405 -32.00 -3.26 -0.15
CA ALA A 405 -31.80 -2.00 -0.85
C ALA A 405 -30.45 -1.97 -1.54
N LYS A 406 -30.41 -1.46 -2.76
CA LYS A 406 -29.18 -1.28 -3.55
C LYS A 406 -28.93 0.20 -3.81
N SER A 407 -27.65 0.57 -3.79
CA SER A 407 -27.21 1.91 -4.20
C SER A 407 -27.38 2.12 -5.72
N GLY A 408 -27.14 3.33 -6.19
CA GLY A 408 -27.13 3.64 -7.62
C GLY A 408 -26.08 2.85 -8.42
N SER A 409 -25.01 2.36 -7.79
CA SER A 409 -24.00 1.47 -8.38
C SER A 409 -24.34 -0.03 -8.26
N GLY A 410 -25.48 -0.37 -7.63
CA GLY A 410 -25.91 -1.76 -7.44
C GLY A 410 -25.32 -2.47 -6.23
N VAL A 411 -24.57 -1.76 -5.37
CA VAL A 411 -23.97 -2.29 -4.14
C VAL A 411 -25.02 -2.33 -3.03
N ASP A 412 -24.99 -3.35 -2.18
CA ASP A 412 -25.85 -3.51 -0.99
C ASP A 412 -25.04 -3.50 0.31
N ALA A 413 -25.75 -3.50 1.43
CA ALA A 413 -25.11 -3.47 2.75
C ALA A 413 -24.25 -4.72 3.05
N LEU A 414 -24.58 -5.89 2.46
CA LEU A 414 -23.81 -7.13 2.63
C LEU A 414 -22.44 -7.02 1.94
N ALA A 415 -22.41 -6.52 0.71
CA ALA A 415 -21.15 -6.28 0.00
C ALA A 415 -20.26 -5.28 0.76
N ILE A 416 -20.84 -4.20 1.31
CA ILE A 416 -20.09 -3.24 2.12
C ILE A 416 -19.57 -3.88 3.41
N ALA A 417 -20.40 -4.63 4.14
CA ALA A 417 -19.97 -5.31 5.36
C ALA A 417 -18.75 -6.22 5.09
N THR A 418 -18.75 -6.96 3.97
CA THR A 418 -17.66 -7.88 3.62
C THR A 418 -16.39 -7.21 3.11
N ALA A 419 -16.45 -5.91 2.78
CA ALA A 419 -15.27 -5.09 2.48
C ALA A 419 -14.49 -4.66 3.74
N TYR A 420 -14.96 -5.03 4.93
CA TYR A 420 -14.32 -4.77 6.23
C TYR A 420 -14.13 -6.09 6.97
N ARG A 421 -13.04 -6.22 7.71
CA ARG A 421 -12.81 -7.36 8.60
C ARG A 421 -13.54 -7.18 9.94
N GLY A 422 -13.85 -8.32 10.58
CA GLY A 422 -14.48 -8.37 11.90
C GLY A 422 -15.96 -7.98 11.87
N THR A 423 -16.62 -8.20 10.73
CA THR A 423 -18.03 -7.83 10.51
C THR A 423 -18.97 -9.03 10.50
N ALA A 424 -18.55 -10.18 11.01
CA ALA A 424 -19.35 -11.41 11.02
C ALA A 424 -20.77 -11.23 11.60
N GLY A 425 -20.91 -10.39 12.63
CA GLY A 425 -22.21 -10.08 13.19
C GLY A 425 -23.14 -9.25 12.28
N SER A 426 -22.56 -8.38 11.43
CA SER A 426 -23.31 -7.65 10.40
C SER A 426 -23.68 -8.57 9.25
N VAL A 427 -22.72 -9.38 8.79
CA VAL A 427 -22.89 -10.34 7.68
C VAL A 427 -23.99 -11.34 8.04
N SER A 428 -23.94 -11.96 9.25
CA SER A 428 -24.99 -12.86 9.73
C SER A 428 -26.37 -12.18 9.73
N ALA A 429 -26.48 -11.00 10.35
CA ALA A 429 -27.77 -10.30 10.45
C ALA A 429 -28.38 -9.95 9.08
N LEU A 430 -27.54 -9.59 8.10
CA LEU A 430 -27.99 -9.29 6.74
C LEU A 430 -28.40 -10.56 5.97
N LEU A 431 -27.66 -11.67 6.14
CA LEU A 431 -28.03 -12.96 5.55
C LEU A 431 -29.32 -13.50 6.14
N ASP A 432 -29.51 -13.41 7.46
CA ASP A 432 -30.74 -13.78 8.17
C ASP A 432 -31.94 -12.92 7.72
N ALA A 433 -31.71 -11.66 7.33
CA ALA A 433 -32.71 -10.77 6.72
C ALA A 433 -32.99 -11.12 5.24
N GLY A 434 -32.36 -12.15 4.70
CA GLY A 434 -32.59 -12.68 3.36
C GLY A 434 -31.89 -11.92 2.24
N VAL A 435 -30.77 -11.24 2.54
CA VAL A 435 -29.86 -10.71 1.51
C VAL A 435 -29.14 -11.89 0.84
N PRO A 436 -29.13 -11.99 -0.50
CA PRO A 436 -28.48 -13.10 -1.17
C PRO A 436 -26.97 -13.11 -0.97
N ALA A 437 -26.39 -14.23 -0.50
CA ALA A 437 -24.95 -14.40 -0.35
C ALA A 437 -24.20 -14.47 -1.69
N SER A 438 -24.91 -14.93 -2.74
CA SER A 438 -24.36 -15.11 -4.08
C SER A 438 -24.87 -14.01 -5.01
N VAL A 439 -23.97 -13.10 -5.41
CA VAL A 439 -24.23 -12.09 -6.44
C VAL A 439 -23.12 -12.20 -7.48
N ARG A 440 -23.50 -12.41 -8.75
CA ARG A 440 -22.55 -12.36 -9.87
C ARG A 440 -22.21 -10.91 -10.19
N ALA A 441 -21.25 -10.35 -9.47
CA ALA A 441 -20.74 -9.01 -9.70
C ALA A 441 -19.23 -8.98 -9.41
N ARG A 442 -18.53 -7.99 -9.95
CA ARG A 442 -17.11 -7.74 -9.70
C ARG A 442 -16.79 -7.61 -8.20
N HIS A 443 -17.77 -7.15 -7.42
CA HIS A 443 -17.70 -7.00 -5.97
C HIS A 443 -18.69 -7.94 -5.27
N SER A 444 -18.64 -9.25 -5.57
CA SER A 444 -19.43 -10.21 -4.81
C SER A 444 -19.00 -10.23 -3.35
N PRO A 445 -19.92 -10.39 -2.38
CA PRO A 445 -19.57 -10.44 -0.96
C PRO A 445 -18.44 -11.43 -0.65
N LEU A 446 -18.43 -12.61 -1.29
CA LEU A 446 -17.38 -13.62 -1.07
C LEU A 446 -16.01 -13.17 -1.61
N VAL A 447 -15.97 -12.51 -2.76
CA VAL A 447 -14.71 -11.96 -3.30
C VAL A 447 -14.13 -10.92 -2.34
N LEU A 448 -14.96 -10.01 -1.84
CA LEU A 448 -14.54 -8.98 -0.87
C LEU A 448 -14.08 -9.61 0.44
N ALA A 449 -14.80 -10.60 0.97
CA ALA A 449 -14.40 -11.32 2.18
C ALA A 449 -13.07 -12.09 1.99
N ALA A 450 -12.85 -12.66 0.80
CA ALA A 450 -11.59 -13.32 0.46
C ALA A 450 -10.43 -12.31 0.30
N MET A 451 -10.67 -11.14 -0.29
CA MET A 451 -9.68 -10.05 -0.40
C MET A 451 -9.28 -9.49 0.97
N THR A 452 -10.23 -9.36 1.90
CA THR A 452 -9.93 -8.92 3.27
C THR A 452 -9.29 -10.02 4.12
N GLY A 453 -9.32 -11.28 3.68
CA GLY A 453 -8.86 -12.43 4.44
C GLY A 453 -9.71 -12.72 5.68
N ASP A 454 -10.98 -12.33 5.70
CA ASP A 454 -11.89 -12.58 6.83
C ASP A 454 -12.51 -13.97 6.72
N LEU A 455 -11.87 -14.95 7.35
CA LEU A 455 -12.29 -16.34 7.33
C LEU A 455 -13.72 -16.55 7.87
N GLU A 456 -14.14 -15.80 8.87
CA GLU A 456 -15.48 -15.95 9.45
C GLU A 456 -16.56 -15.42 8.47
N ASN A 457 -16.33 -14.28 7.82
CA ASN A 457 -17.22 -13.80 6.76
C ASN A 457 -17.28 -14.80 5.59
N VAL A 458 -16.12 -15.38 5.18
CA VAL A 458 -16.08 -16.40 4.14
C VAL A 458 -16.92 -17.63 4.52
N LYS A 459 -16.78 -18.15 5.74
CA LYS A 459 -17.56 -19.29 6.21
C LYS A 459 -19.06 -19.01 6.23
N LEU A 460 -19.47 -17.84 6.73
CA LEU A 460 -20.87 -17.43 6.75
C LEU A 460 -21.48 -17.39 5.33
N LEU A 461 -20.76 -16.78 4.40
CA LEU A 461 -21.22 -16.70 3.01
C LEU A 461 -21.33 -18.06 2.34
N LEU A 462 -20.34 -18.95 2.55
CA LEU A 462 -20.36 -20.32 2.04
C LEU A 462 -21.52 -21.13 2.63
N ALA A 463 -21.79 -21.01 3.93
CA ALA A 463 -22.92 -21.66 4.59
C ALA A 463 -24.28 -21.21 4.03
N HIS A 464 -24.36 -20.00 3.45
CA HIS A 464 -25.55 -19.45 2.79
C HIS A 464 -25.51 -19.60 1.24
N GLY A 465 -24.66 -20.51 0.73
CA GLY A 465 -24.66 -20.92 -0.68
C GLY A 465 -23.92 -19.97 -1.63
N ALA A 466 -22.95 -19.19 -1.14
CA ALA A 466 -22.06 -18.44 -2.02
C ALA A 466 -21.18 -19.38 -2.84
N ASP A 467 -20.96 -19.08 -4.13
CA ASP A 467 -20.02 -19.80 -4.99
C ASP A 467 -18.57 -19.56 -4.53
N PRO A 468 -17.82 -20.61 -4.11
CA PRO A 468 -16.47 -20.46 -3.61
C PRO A 468 -15.44 -20.06 -4.68
N SER A 469 -15.73 -20.33 -5.96
CA SER A 469 -14.75 -20.25 -7.05
C SER A 469 -14.17 -18.84 -7.26
N PRO A 470 -14.96 -17.74 -7.26
CA PRO A 470 -14.43 -16.40 -7.52
C PRO A 470 -13.51 -15.86 -6.42
N GLY A 471 -13.63 -16.37 -5.18
CA GLY A 471 -12.83 -15.95 -4.04
C GLY A 471 -11.42 -16.55 -3.99
N LEU A 472 -11.21 -17.70 -4.62
CA LEU A 472 -9.98 -18.49 -4.46
C LEU A 472 -8.74 -17.76 -4.99
N SER A 473 -8.82 -17.14 -6.16
CA SER A 473 -7.70 -16.36 -6.72
C SER A 473 -7.32 -15.18 -5.82
N GLN A 474 -8.31 -14.52 -5.23
CA GLN A 474 -8.05 -13.39 -4.30
C GLN A 474 -7.33 -13.88 -3.03
N ALA A 475 -7.81 -14.98 -2.41
CA ALA A 475 -7.17 -15.55 -1.24
C ALA A 475 -5.72 -15.96 -1.50
N VAL A 476 -5.42 -16.48 -2.69
CA VAL A 476 -4.07 -16.86 -3.12
C VAL A 476 -3.21 -15.61 -3.35
N THR A 477 -3.72 -14.61 -4.05
CA THR A 477 -2.99 -13.36 -4.37
C THR A 477 -2.60 -12.59 -3.11
N TYR A 478 -3.41 -12.66 -2.05
CA TYR A 478 -3.13 -12.02 -0.75
C TYR A 478 -2.51 -12.98 0.29
N GLY A 479 -2.19 -14.22 -0.07
CA GLY A 479 -1.52 -15.17 0.81
C GLY A 479 -2.36 -15.74 1.95
N TYR A 480 -3.69 -15.69 1.89
CA TYR A 480 -4.55 -16.15 2.99
C TYR A 480 -4.78 -17.67 2.96
N ALA A 481 -3.80 -18.41 3.48
CA ALA A 481 -3.81 -19.88 3.45
C ALA A 481 -5.02 -20.54 4.14
N ASP A 482 -5.55 -19.94 5.20
CA ASP A 482 -6.75 -20.42 5.89
C ASP A 482 -8.02 -20.19 5.05
N VAL A 483 -8.15 -19.02 4.42
CA VAL A 483 -9.25 -18.74 3.46
C VAL A 483 -9.13 -19.61 2.23
N THR A 484 -7.91 -19.77 1.68
CA THR A 484 -7.64 -20.69 0.54
C THR A 484 -8.14 -22.10 0.85
N ARG A 485 -7.77 -22.67 2.01
CA ARG A 485 -8.26 -24.00 2.42
C ARG A 485 -9.78 -24.07 2.59
N ALA A 486 -10.38 -23.03 3.16
CA ALA A 486 -11.83 -23.00 3.34
C ALA A 486 -12.59 -22.98 2.00
N LEU A 487 -12.11 -22.21 1.02
CA LEU A 487 -12.71 -22.14 -0.31
C LEU A 487 -12.54 -23.44 -1.09
N ILE A 488 -11.35 -24.08 -1.01
CA ILE A 488 -11.10 -25.39 -1.62
C ILE A 488 -12.01 -26.46 -0.98
N ALA A 489 -12.14 -26.49 0.35
CA ALA A 489 -13.02 -27.42 1.05
C ALA A 489 -14.50 -27.23 0.68
N ALA A 490 -14.90 -26.03 0.29
CA ALA A 490 -16.23 -25.71 -0.21
C ALA A 490 -16.44 -26.03 -1.71
N GLY A 491 -15.42 -26.56 -2.40
CA GLY A 491 -15.51 -27.01 -3.79
C GLY A 491 -14.88 -26.08 -4.83
N ALA A 492 -14.15 -25.02 -4.41
CA ALA A 492 -13.37 -24.26 -5.37
C ALA A 492 -12.24 -25.11 -5.96
N SER A 493 -12.06 -25.07 -7.29
CA SER A 493 -11.03 -25.86 -7.97
C SER A 493 -9.67 -25.18 -7.90
N ALA A 494 -8.68 -25.88 -7.32
CA ALA A 494 -7.28 -25.46 -7.34
C ALA A 494 -6.59 -25.73 -8.70
N THR A 495 -7.24 -26.45 -9.62
CA THR A 495 -6.67 -26.82 -10.92
C THR A 495 -7.00 -25.82 -12.03
N VAL A 496 -7.68 -24.73 -11.71
CA VAL A 496 -8.03 -23.68 -12.69
C VAL A 496 -6.77 -23.02 -13.21
N SER A 497 -6.71 -22.83 -14.52
CA SER A 497 -5.72 -22.02 -15.20
C SER A 497 -6.39 -20.99 -16.10
N GLU A 498 -5.73 -19.87 -16.32
CA GLU A 498 -6.12 -18.86 -17.30
C GLU A 498 -5.88 -19.37 -18.73
N SER A 499 -6.42 -18.69 -19.72
CA SER A 499 -6.18 -19.02 -21.14
C SER A 499 -4.70 -18.97 -21.54
N SER A 500 -3.90 -18.20 -20.81
CA SER A 500 -2.44 -18.12 -20.93
C SER A 500 -1.66 -19.29 -20.31
N GLY A 501 -2.33 -20.24 -19.66
CA GLY A 501 -1.71 -21.35 -18.93
C GLY A 501 -1.33 -21.03 -17.48
N ILE A 502 -1.49 -19.78 -17.03
CA ILE A 502 -1.19 -19.35 -15.67
C ILE A 502 -2.18 -20.00 -14.71
N ASN A 503 -1.68 -20.69 -13.69
CA ASN A 503 -2.46 -21.26 -12.61
C ASN A 503 -2.23 -20.53 -11.28
N LEU A 504 -2.92 -20.96 -10.22
CA LEU A 504 -2.83 -20.33 -8.90
C LEU A 504 -1.43 -20.43 -8.26
N LEU A 505 -0.61 -21.41 -8.62
CA LEU A 505 0.78 -21.50 -8.14
C LEU A 505 1.69 -20.47 -8.81
N HIS A 506 1.41 -20.07 -10.06
CA HIS A 506 2.09 -18.94 -10.68
C HIS A 506 1.78 -17.64 -9.94
N TRP A 507 0.51 -17.43 -9.56
CA TRP A 507 0.11 -16.28 -8.75
C TRP A 507 0.78 -16.28 -7.38
N ALA A 508 0.80 -17.43 -6.67
CA ALA A 508 1.51 -17.55 -5.40
C ALA A 508 3.01 -17.20 -5.52
N ALA A 509 3.64 -17.59 -6.63
CA ALA A 509 5.03 -17.27 -6.93
C ALA A 509 5.23 -15.78 -7.26
N LEU A 510 4.32 -15.18 -8.03
CA LEU A 510 4.36 -13.77 -8.40
C LEU A 510 4.20 -12.83 -7.20
N THR A 511 3.35 -13.20 -6.25
CA THR A 511 3.04 -12.38 -5.07
C THR A 511 3.85 -12.76 -3.83
N ASN A 512 4.78 -13.72 -3.98
CA ASN A 512 5.68 -14.21 -2.91
C ASN A 512 4.93 -14.77 -1.69
N HIS A 513 3.91 -15.61 -1.93
CA HIS A 513 3.11 -16.22 -0.88
C HIS A 513 3.36 -17.74 -0.74
N PRO A 514 4.43 -18.15 -0.04
CA PRO A 514 4.76 -19.57 0.17
C PRO A 514 3.69 -20.33 0.97
N GLU A 515 2.92 -19.65 1.83
CA GLU A 515 1.97 -20.22 2.76
C GLU A 515 0.74 -20.86 2.08
N VAL A 516 0.40 -20.45 0.85
CA VAL A 516 -0.72 -21.03 0.09
C VAL A 516 -0.31 -22.23 -0.76
N VAL A 517 0.98 -22.40 -1.04
CA VAL A 517 1.49 -23.47 -1.92
C VAL A 517 1.06 -24.87 -1.46
N PRO A 518 1.20 -25.27 -0.17
CA PRO A 518 0.79 -26.60 0.27
C PRO A 518 -0.69 -26.89 0.01
N ALA A 519 -1.57 -25.95 0.35
CA ALA A 519 -3.01 -26.13 0.18
C ALA A 519 -3.42 -26.30 -1.29
N LEU A 520 -2.78 -25.57 -2.19
CA LEU A 520 -3.03 -25.68 -3.63
C LEU A 520 -2.57 -27.03 -4.18
N VAL A 521 -1.36 -27.48 -3.81
CA VAL A 521 -0.80 -28.75 -4.29
C VAL A 521 -1.58 -29.95 -3.73
N GLU A 522 -1.94 -29.94 -2.45
CA GLU A 522 -2.80 -30.96 -1.83
C GLU A 522 -4.16 -31.07 -2.53
N ALA A 523 -4.68 -29.95 -3.06
CA ALA A 523 -5.91 -29.89 -3.82
C ALA A 523 -5.73 -30.20 -5.34
N GLY A 524 -4.55 -30.64 -5.77
CA GLY A 524 -4.28 -31.11 -7.13
C GLY A 524 -3.76 -30.05 -8.10
N ALA A 525 -3.38 -28.85 -7.62
CA ALA A 525 -2.75 -27.85 -8.49
C ALA A 525 -1.45 -28.41 -9.09
N GLN A 526 -1.29 -28.25 -10.40
CA GLN A 526 -0.13 -28.78 -11.13
C GLN A 526 1.09 -27.92 -10.88
N VAL A 527 2.05 -28.44 -10.07
CA VAL A 527 3.24 -27.69 -9.64
C VAL A 527 4.19 -27.37 -10.81
N ASN A 528 4.16 -28.17 -11.85
CA ASN A 528 4.98 -28.03 -13.06
C ASN A 528 4.18 -27.55 -14.28
N ALA A 529 2.97 -26.99 -14.08
CA ALA A 529 2.23 -26.36 -15.16
C ALA A 529 3.06 -25.23 -15.79
N THR A 530 2.86 -25.02 -17.09
CA THR A 530 3.56 -23.97 -17.83
C THR A 530 2.56 -22.98 -18.42
N ASP A 531 2.97 -21.71 -18.48
CA ASP A 531 2.28 -20.69 -19.24
C ASP A 531 2.55 -20.82 -20.75
N GLU A 532 2.02 -19.90 -21.55
CA GLU A 532 2.20 -19.85 -23.01
C GLU A 532 3.66 -19.69 -23.47
N PHE A 533 4.57 -19.31 -22.56
CA PHE A 533 6.02 -19.16 -22.80
C PHE A 533 6.85 -20.27 -22.14
N ASN A 534 6.22 -21.36 -21.76
CA ASN A 534 6.80 -22.47 -21.01
C ASN A 534 7.46 -22.10 -19.67
N TYR A 535 7.01 -21.02 -19.01
CA TYR A 535 7.43 -20.71 -17.65
C TYR A 535 6.60 -21.48 -16.61
N THR A 536 7.29 -22.14 -15.68
CA THR A 536 6.68 -22.79 -14.53
C THR A 536 6.54 -21.82 -13.34
N PRO A 537 5.72 -22.14 -12.30
CA PRO A 537 5.70 -21.37 -11.05
C PRO A 537 7.09 -21.18 -10.44
N LEU A 538 7.96 -22.20 -10.51
CA LEU A 538 9.35 -22.10 -10.04
C LEU A 538 10.17 -21.08 -10.82
N MET A 539 9.96 -20.95 -12.13
CA MET A 539 10.62 -19.94 -12.95
C MET A 539 10.09 -18.54 -12.64
N TYR A 540 8.80 -18.40 -12.33
CA TYR A 540 8.22 -17.15 -11.86
C TYR A 540 8.88 -16.69 -10.56
N ALA A 541 9.01 -17.58 -9.58
CA ALA A 541 9.72 -17.31 -8.34
C ALA A 541 11.20 -16.93 -8.55
N ALA A 542 11.81 -17.37 -9.66
CA ALA A 542 13.19 -17.04 -10.01
C ALA A 542 13.36 -15.70 -10.77
N THR A 543 12.27 -15.08 -11.24
CA THR A 543 12.32 -13.84 -12.04
C THR A 543 12.11 -12.56 -11.25
N ILE A 544 11.60 -12.65 -10.03
CA ILE A 544 11.39 -11.52 -9.12
C ILE A 544 12.19 -11.76 -7.84
N ASP A 545 13.06 -10.82 -7.48
CA ASP A 545 13.84 -10.91 -6.25
C ASP A 545 13.19 -10.06 -5.14
N PHE A 546 12.39 -10.71 -4.31
CA PHE A 546 11.77 -10.11 -3.12
C PHE A 546 12.73 -9.96 -1.93
N GLY A 547 13.95 -10.51 -2.02
CA GLY A 547 14.94 -10.51 -0.95
C GLY A 547 14.90 -11.75 -0.08
N ASP A 548 14.07 -12.74 -0.45
CA ASP A 548 14.03 -14.08 0.14
C ASP A 548 13.83 -15.14 -0.95
N ALA A 549 13.79 -16.41 -0.57
CA ALA A 549 13.56 -17.52 -1.48
C ALA A 549 12.48 -18.48 -0.94
N GLU A 550 11.58 -18.00 -0.09
CA GLU A 550 10.65 -18.88 0.64
C GLU A 550 9.61 -19.52 -0.29
N VAL A 551 9.03 -18.75 -1.23
CA VAL A 551 8.09 -19.32 -2.20
C VAL A 551 8.77 -20.33 -3.12
N LEU A 552 10.02 -20.07 -3.52
CA LEU A 552 10.81 -21.00 -4.34
C LEU A 552 11.08 -22.31 -3.58
N LYS A 553 11.47 -22.23 -2.31
CA LYS A 553 11.66 -23.41 -1.43
C LYS A 553 10.35 -24.19 -1.24
N ALA A 554 9.22 -23.48 -1.07
CA ALA A 554 7.92 -24.10 -0.95
C ALA A 554 7.54 -24.89 -2.22
N LEU A 555 7.78 -24.34 -3.40
CA LEU A 555 7.55 -25.00 -4.69
C LEU A 555 8.48 -26.20 -4.88
N LEU A 556 9.77 -26.11 -4.56
CA LEU A 556 10.71 -27.25 -4.62
C LEU A 556 10.27 -28.37 -3.68
N LYS A 557 9.88 -28.03 -2.44
CA LYS A 557 9.34 -29.01 -1.47
C LYS A 557 8.06 -29.67 -1.98
N ALA A 558 7.26 -28.97 -2.77
CA ALA A 558 6.05 -29.47 -3.40
C ALA A 558 6.31 -30.31 -4.67
N GLY A 559 7.56 -30.51 -5.08
CA GLY A 559 7.94 -31.33 -6.23
C GLY A 559 8.09 -30.55 -7.55
N ALA A 560 8.36 -29.25 -7.48
CA ALA A 560 8.71 -28.48 -8.69
C ALA A 560 10.00 -29.02 -9.32
N ASP A 561 9.96 -29.28 -10.63
CA ASP A 561 11.13 -29.76 -11.39
C ASP A 561 12.02 -28.58 -11.83
N PRO A 562 13.24 -28.42 -11.26
CA PRO A 562 14.14 -27.35 -11.61
C PRO A 562 14.78 -27.48 -12.99
N LYS A 563 14.57 -28.61 -13.70
CA LYS A 563 15.20 -28.91 -15.01
C LYS A 563 14.34 -28.47 -16.20
N ILE A 564 13.07 -28.15 -15.99
CA ILE A 564 12.19 -27.67 -17.05
C ILE A 564 12.81 -26.39 -17.66
N ARG A 565 12.66 -26.25 -18.98
CA ARG A 565 13.18 -25.11 -19.74
C ARG A 565 12.04 -24.32 -20.37
N ASN A 566 12.13 -22.99 -20.26
CA ASN A 566 11.22 -22.08 -20.97
C ASN A 566 11.57 -21.94 -22.45
N ASP A 567 10.79 -21.18 -23.22
CA ASP A 567 11.01 -20.92 -24.66
C ASP A 567 12.36 -20.27 -24.98
N LYS A 568 13.01 -19.67 -24.00
CA LYS A 568 14.38 -19.14 -24.14
C LYS A 568 15.45 -20.17 -23.81
N GLY A 569 15.06 -21.43 -23.62
CA GLY A 569 15.93 -22.55 -23.27
C GLY A 569 16.50 -22.49 -21.85
N ARG A 570 15.96 -21.66 -20.95
CA ARG A 570 16.49 -21.43 -19.58
C ARG A 570 15.70 -22.21 -18.54
N THR A 571 16.42 -22.82 -17.61
CA THR A 571 15.87 -23.34 -16.35
C THR A 571 15.65 -22.20 -15.33
N ALA A 572 14.99 -22.49 -14.19
CA ALA A 572 14.85 -21.53 -13.09
C ALA A 572 16.20 -21.02 -12.58
N LEU A 573 17.22 -21.90 -12.46
CA LEU A 573 18.59 -21.52 -12.06
C LEU A 573 19.26 -20.60 -13.09
N GLU A 574 19.17 -20.93 -14.38
CA GLU A 574 19.72 -20.11 -15.46
C GLU A 574 19.01 -18.76 -15.56
N GLN A 575 17.72 -18.72 -15.20
CA GLN A 575 16.95 -17.49 -15.13
C GLN A 575 17.43 -16.59 -13.98
N ALA A 576 17.58 -17.15 -12.76
CA ALA A 576 18.11 -16.43 -11.61
C ALA A 576 19.53 -15.85 -11.88
N ARG A 577 20.41 -16.63 -12.53
CA ARG A 577 21.74 -16.17 -12.96
C ARG A 577 21.67 -15.03 -13.96
N PHE A 578 20.82 -15.17 -14.95
CA PHE A 578 20.65 -14.15 -15.98
C PHE A 578 20.21 -12.80 -15.41
N TYR A 579 19.36 -12.83 -14.38
CA TYR A 579 18.88 -11.63 -13.67
C TYR A 579 19.75 -11.23 -12.47
N ARG A 580 20.77 -12.02 -12.14
CA ARG A 580 21.70 -11.80 -11.01
C ARG A 580 21.02 -11.84 -9.65
N HIS A 581 20.01 -12.67 -9.49
CA HIS A 581 19.30 -12.91 -8.24
C HIS A 581 20.08 -13.91 -7.38
N SER A 582 21.07 -13.43 -6.64
CA SER A 582 22.06 -14.27 -5.95
C SER A 582 21.47 -15.16 -4.85
N LEU A 583 20.47 -14.68 -4.10
CA LEU A 583 19.78 -15.47 -3.08
C LEU A 583 18.97 -16.62 -3.70
N ILE A 584 18.27 -16.34 -4.77
CA ILE A 584 17.49 -17.34 -5.52
C ILE A 584 18.43 -18.35 -6.20
N GLU A 585 19.53 -17.88 -6.78
CA GLU A 585 20.55 -18.77 -7.34
C GLU A 585 21.11 -19.74 -6.28
N ALA A 586 21.41 -19.23 -5.09
CA ALA A 586 21.90 -20.07 -3.99
C ALA A 586 20.88 -21.13 -3.54
N ALA A 587 19.58 -20.79 -3.55
CA ALA A 587 18.51 -21.72 -3.17
C ALA A 587 18.21 -22.80 -4.24
N LEU A 588 18.65 -22.58 -5.50
CA LEU A 588 18.47 -23.52 -6.63
C LEU A 588 19.70 -24.41 -6.88
N ARG A 589 20.80 -24.23 -6.19
CA ARG A 589 21.99 -25.08 -6.21
C ARG A 589 21.87 -26.30 -5.32
#